data_1f96efad9838db2b63c9abaaf7697631
#
_entry.id   1f96efad9838db2b63c9abaaf7697631
#
_cell.length_a   1.000
_cell.length_b   1.000
_cell.length_c   1.000
_cell.angle_alpha   90.00
_cell.angle_beta   90.00
_cell.angle_gamma   90.00
#
_symmetry.space_group_name_H-M   'P 1'
#
loop_
_entity.id
_entity.type
_entity.pdbx_description
1 polymer ?
#
loop_
_entity_poly.entity_id
_entity_poly.type
_entity_poly.pdbx_seq_one_letter_code
_entity_poly.pdbx_strand_id
1 'polypeptide(L)'
;GRDSQATKGYACFTTDGDGGNPYEEAGTHYHGEPIPSGNGNAIAGGLAMATARVMAGFDRAILDNVMVGGRVGWAFRGGPQPDGGKSFLPFHVEARGSYWFGKDPFSRLGLRPYGFVGGGMAQVDTKVDVSVRESQTCPSDGCIVDSNPDPAITDVVQRNPQTQKVAAWRKAGQGFVGLGGGVMYALTPNSGVVGELKISYMLPTPNIVVSPTVGYAMGF
;
A
#
# COMPACT_ATOMS: atom_id res chain seq x y z
N GLY A 1 20.49 -0.60 16.43
CA GLY A 1 20.27 0.55 15.62
C GLY A 1 18.82 0.99 15.72
N ARG A 2 18.57 2.24 16.04
CA ARG A 2 17.21 2.76 15.99
C ARG A 2 16.87 2.94 14.52
N ASP A 3 15.94 2.17 14.06
CA ASP A 3 15.35 2.31 12.75
C ASP A 3 14.68 3.68 12.66
N SER A 4 15.37 4.69 12.09
CA SER A 4 14.80 6.02 11.87
C SER A 4 13.57 5.93 10.98
N GLN A 5 13.41 4.82 10.30
CA GLN A 5 12.27 4.45 9.47
C GLN A 5 11.07 4.09 10.32
N ALA A 6 11.26 3.47 11.51
CA ALA A 6 10.15 3.13 12.40
C ALA A 6 9.37 4.37 12.85
N THR A 7 10.03 5.50 12.98
CA THR A 7 9.37 6.78 13.35
C THR A 7 8.54 7.36 12.22
N LYS A 8 8.83 7.00 10.96
CA LYS A 8 8.07 7.44 9.77
C LYS A 8 7.16 6.36 9.21
N GLY A 9 7.17 5.16 9.80
CA GLY A 9 6.32 4.05 9.39
C GLY A 9 6.76 3.35 8.09
N TYR A 10 8.01 3.53 7.67
CA TYR A 10 8.59 2.81 6.53
C TYR A 10 9.53 1.70 7.03
N ALA A 11 9.58 0.58 6.29
CA ALA A 11 10.61 -0.43 6.39
C ALA A 11 11.29 -0.58 5.03
N CYS A 12 12.61 -0.58 5.00
CA CYS A 12 13.39 -0.67 3.77
C CYS A 12 13.96 -2.07 3.58
N PHE A 13 13.97 -2.53 2.34
CA PHE A 13 14.48 -3.84 1.96
C PHE A 13 15.40 -3.67 0.75
N THR A 14 16.46 -4.47 0.70
CA THR A 14 17.38 -4.49 -0.44
C THR A 14 16.67 -4.92 -1.73
N THR A 15 17.06 -4.33 -2.85
CA THR A 15 16.56 -4.71 -4.18
C THR A 15 17.68 -5.34 -5.00
N ASP A 16 17.34 -6.28 -5.90
CA ASP A 16 18.30 -6.85 -6.84
C ASP A 16 18.87 -5.78 -7.78
N GLY A 17 20.17 -5.79 -7.97
CA GLY A 17 20.76 -5.58 -9.28
C GLY A 17 21.41 -4.25 -9.59
N ASP A 18 21.43 -3.22 -8.74
CA ASP A 18 22.14 -1.97 -9.06
C ASP A 18 23.07 -1.52 -7.93
N GLY A 19 24.28 -2.07 -7.89
CA GLY A 19 25.36 -1.57 -7.03
C GLY A 19 25.15 -1.75 -5.53
N GLY A 20 24.21 -2.62 -5.14
CA GLY A 20 24.02 -3.03 -3.78
C GLY A 20 25.22 -3.84 -3.26
N ASN A 21 25.35 -3.91 -1.96
CA ASN A 21 26.33 -4.78 -1.33
C ASN A 21 26.17 -6.21 -1.89
N PRO A 22 27.19 -6.78 -2.56
CA PRO A 22 27.07 -8.10 -3.18
C PRO A 22 26.88 -9.23 -2.16
N TYR A 23 26.89 -8.91 -0.88
CA TYR A 23 26.73 -9.85 0.24
C TYR A 23 25.33 -9.83 0.85
N GLU A 24 24.42 -8.95 0.40
CA GLU A 24 23.04 -8.93 0.87
C GLU A 24 22.11 -9.47 -0.20
N GLU A 25 21.35 -10.51 0.14
CA GLU A 25 20.31 -11.04 -0.72
C GLU A 25 19.17 -10.01 -0.90
N ALA A 26 18.59 -9.96 -2.10
CA ALA A 26 17.42 -9.13 -2.36
C ALA A 26 16.28 -9.45 -1.40
N GLY A 27 15.63 -8.41 -0.91
CA GLY A 27 14.53 -8.54 0.04
C GLY A 27 14.98 -8.70 1.50
N THR A 28 16.27 -8.56 1.79
CA THR A 28 16.78 -8.49 3.16
C THR A 28 16.40 -7.16 3.80
N HIS A 29 15.99 -7.19 5.07
CA HIS A 29 15.65 -5.99 5.81
C HIS A 29 16.89 -5.11 6.01
N TYR A 30 16.81 -3.86 5.54
CA TYR A 30 17.89 -2.90 5.64
C TYR A 30 17.96 -2.29 7.05
N HIS A 31 19.01 -2.59 7.79
CA HIS A 31 19.18 -2.16 9.18
C HIS A 31 19.94 -0.83 9.34
N GLY A 32 20.50 -0.28 8.26
CA GLY A 32 21.20 1.00 8.28
C GLY A 32 20.27 2.20 8.41
N GLU A 33 20.81 3.37 8.72
CA GLU A 33 20.09 4.63 8.57
C GLU A 33 20.05 5.01 7.08
N PRO A 34 18.92 4.90 6.39
CA PRO A 34 18.87 5.29 5.00
C PRO A 34 18.93 6.81 4.92
N ILE A 35 19.98 7.32 4.30
CA ILE A 35 20.09 8.72 3.94
C ILE A 35 19.64 8.85 2.49
N PRO A 36 18.41 9.34 2.20
CA PRO A 36 17.94 9.48 0.84
C PRO A 36 18.89 10.36 0.03
N SER A 37 19.29 9.91 -1.16
CA SER A 37 20.05 10.72 -2.08
C SER A 37 19.10 11.67 -2.81
N GLY A 38 19.18 12.97 -2.54
CA GLY A 38 18.34 13.98 -3.16
C GLY A 38 18.15 15.23 -2.29
N ASN A 39 17.42 16.20 -2.80
CA ASN A 39 17.09 17.42 -2.06
C ASN A 39 16.03 17.14 -0.99
N GLY A 40 16.49 16.92 0.22
CA GLY A 40 15.65 16.69 1.40
C GLY A 40 15.75 15.25 1.92
N ASN A 41 16.12 15.11 3.18
CA ASN A 41 16.31 13.84 3.89
C ASN A 41 14.97 13.16 4.24
N ALA A 42 14.05 13.09 3.30
CA ALA A 42 12.75 12.46 3.53
C ALA A 42 12.34 11.60 2.34
N ILE A 43 11.81 10.42 2.65
CA ILE A 43 11.11 9.61 1.65
C ILE A 43 9.85 10.40 1.29
N ALA A 44 9.85 11.03 0.10
CA ALA A 44 8.70 11.75 -0.39
C ALA A 44 7.62 10.74 -0.77
N GLY A 45 6.52 10.76 -0.02
CA GLY A 45 5.31 10.03 -0.41
C GLY A 45 4.72 10.67 -1.65
N GLY A 46 4.66 9.92 -2.75
CA GLY A 46 3.92 10.23 -3.95
C GLY A 46 2.75 9.27 -4.13
N LEU A 47 2.18 9.24 -5.33
CA LEU A 47 1.29 8.16 -5.73
C LEU A 47 2.11 6.88 -5.87
N ALA A 48 1.88 5.92 -5.00
CA ALA A 48 2.51 4.61 -5.05
C ALA A 48 1.46 3.54 -5.33
N MET A 49 1.86 2.55 -6.11
CA MET A 49 1.02 1.35 -6.32
C MET A 49 0.88 0.61 -5.02
N ALA A 50 -0.36 0.29 -4.66
CA ALA A 50 -0.70 -0.45 -3.46
C ALA A 50 -1.07 -1.91 -3.78
N THR A 51 -1.50 -2.63 -2.74
CA THR A 51 -1.99 -4.00 -2.85
C THR A 51 -3.18 -4.13 -3.80
N ALA A 52 -3.18 -5.16 -4.65
CA ALA A 52 -4.35 -5.57 -5.42
C ALA A 52 -5.28 -6.44 -4.56
N ARG A 53 -6.60 -6.40 -4.83
CA ARG A 53 -7.60 -7.15 -4.05
C ARG A 53 -8.61 -7.85 -4.95
N VAL A 54 -9.02 -9.03 -4.51
CA VAL A 54 -10.22 -9.70 -5.00
C VAL A 54 -11.25 -9.65 -3.88
N MET A 55 -12.47 -9.23 -4.23
CA MET A 55 -13.54 -9.04 -3.25
C MET A 55 -14.82 -9.73 -3.71
N ALA A 56 -15.55 -10.28 -2.76
CA ALA A 56 -16.93 -10.71 -2.92
C ALA A 56 -17.83 -9.82 -2.05
N GLY A 57 -19.03 -9.56 -2.50
CA GLY A 57 -19.95 -8.69 -1.78
C GLY A 57 -21.39 -9.14 -1.89
N PHE A 58 -22.16 -8.75 -0.89
CA PHE A 58 -23.60 -8.93 -0.84
C PHE A 58 -24.24 -7.60 -0.44
N ASP A 59 -25.21 -7.15 -1.24
CA ASP A 59 -26.00 -5.94 -0.98
C ASP A 59 -27.48 -6.29 -1.01
N ARG A 60 -28.26 -5.69 -0.11
CA ARG A 60 -29.71 -5.81 -0.04
C ARG A 60 -30.36 -4.45 -0.21
N ALA A 61 -31.33 -4.35 -1.10
CA ALA A 61 -32.18 -3.18 -1.19
C ALA A 61 -33.07 -3.08 0.05
N ILE A 62 -33.03 -1.95 0.72
CA ILE A 62 -33.84 -1.64 1.91
C ILE A 62 -34.89 -0.56 1.60
N LEU A 63 -34.65 0.25 0.59
CA LEU A 63 -35.57 1.25 0.03
C LEU A 63 -35.44 1.24 -1.49
N ASP A 64 -36.32 1.94 -2.18
CA ASP A 64 -36.35 1.99 -3.65
C ASP A 64 -35.01 2.42 -4.30
N ASN A 65 -34.22 3.22 -3.59
CA ASN A 65 -32.96 3.73 -4.08
C ASN A 65 -31.76 3.43 -3.16
N VAL A 66 -31.98 2.70 -2.05
CA VAL A 66 -30.93 2.48 -1.04
C VAL A 66 -30.65 1.00 -0.87
N MET A 67 -29.38 0.66 -0.94
CA MET A 67 -28.87 -0.68 -0.57
C MET A 67 -27.92 -0.58 0.61
N VAL A 68 -27.95 -1.60 1.45
CA VAL A 68 -26.93 -1.85 2.48
C VAL A 68 -26.31 -3.20 2.25
N GLY A 69 -25.02 -3.31 2.55
CA GLY A 69 -24.34 -4.57 2.32
C GLY A 69 -22.93 -4.62 2.91
N GLY A 70 -22.26 -5.69 2.56
CA GLY A 70 -20.91 -5.98 3.01
C GLY A 70 -20.02 -6.50 1.89
N ARG A 71 -18.75 -6.32 2.09
CA ARG A 71 -17.69 -6.82 1.22
C ARG A 71 -16.68 -7.59 2.06
N VAL A 72 -16.22 -8.72 1.54
CA VAL A 72 -15.09 -9.45 2.08
C VAL A 72 -14.08 -9.67 0.96
N GLY A 73 -12.81 -9.67 1.28
CA GLY A 73 -11.80 -9.81 0.26
C GLY A 73 -10.44 -10.23 0.78
N TRP A 74 -9.58 -10.50 -0.19
CA TRP A 74 -8.20 -10.88 0.03
C TRP A 74 -7.28 -9.97 -0.78
N ALA A 75 -6.25 -9.44 -0.10
CA ALA A 75 -5.23 -8.59 -0.71
C ALA A 75 -4.01 -9.41 -1.10
N PHE A 76 -3.48 -9.09 -2.27
CA PHE A 76 -2.26 -9.69 -2.82
C PHE A 76 -1.17 -8.63 -2.89
N ARG A 77 0.10 -9.05 -2.98
CA ARG A 77 1.27 -8.16 -3.04
C ARG A 77 1.46 -7.33 -1.77
N GLY A 78 1.28 -7.96 -0.61
CA GLY A 78 1.77 -7.39 0.65
C GLY A 78 3.30 -7.36 0.66
N GLY A 79 3.87 -6.36 1.31
CA GLY A 79 5.32 -6.23 1.46
C GLY A 79 5.91 -7.28 2.38
N PRO A 80 7.24 -7.41 2.37
CA PRO A 80 7.96 -8.29 3.27
C PRO A 80 7.74 -7.86 4.73
N GLN A 81 7.94 -8.81 5.63
CA GLN A 81 7.84 -8.55 7.06
C GLN A 81 9.18 -8.00 7.56
N PRO A 82 9.20 -6.81 8.18
CA PRO A 82 10.41 -6.31 8.83
C PRO A 82 10.72 -7.12 10.08
N ASP A 83 11.99 -7.20 10.44
CA ASP A 83 12.45 -7.90 11.65
C ASP A 83 11.80 -7.30 12.90
N GLY A 84 11.19 -8.15 13.71
CA GLY A 84 10.42 -7.72 14.89
C GLY A 84 9.12 -6.99 14.58
N GLY A 85 8.75 -6.86 13.30
CA GLY A 85 7.53 -6.20 12.86
C GLY A 85 6.33 -7.14 12.76
N LYS A 86 5.16 -6.54 12.49
CA LYS A 86 3.93 -7.31 12.25
C LYS A 86 3.78 -7.63 10.78
N SER A 87 3.38 -8.86 10.47
CA SER A 87 3.05 -9.29 9.11
C SER A 87 1.91 -8.47 8.51
N PHE A 88 1.83 -8.42 7.20
CA PHE A 88 0.71 -7.83 6.48
C PHE A 88 -0.55 -8.69 6.66
N LEU A 89 -1.68 -8.03 6.99
CA LEU A 89 -2.98 -8.67 7.09
C LEU A 89 -3.71 -8.58 5.73
N PRO A 90 -3.85 -9.69 4.99
CA PRO A 90 -4.45 -9.65 3.66
C PRO A 90 -5.97 -9.51 3.66
N PHE A 91 -6.62 -9.65 4.80
CA PHE A 91 -8.08 -9.58 4.91
C PHE A 91 -8.62 -8.17 4.65
N HIS A 92 -9.75 -8.12 3.94
CA HIS A 92 -10.59 -6.95 3.79
C HIS A 92 -12.01 -7.30 4.20
N VAL A 93 -12.57 -6.50 5.12
CA VAL A 93 -13.98 -6.57 5.51
C VAL A 93 -14.54 -5.14 5.50
N GLU A 94 -15.65 -4.93 4.83
CA GLU A 94 -16.29 -3.62 4.68
C GLU A 94 -17.80 -3.75 4.83
N ALA A 95 -18.41 -2.85 5.61
CA ALA A 95 -19.84 -2.59 5.59
C ALA A 95 -20.08 -1.30 4.83
N ARG A 96 -21.13 -1.23 4.01
CA ARG A 96 -21.42 -0.04 3.21
C ARG A 96 -22.91 0.19 3.01
N GLY A 97 -23.28 1.47 2.82
CA GLY A 97 -24.57 1.91 2.32
C GLY A 97 -24.39 2.60 0.99
N SER A 98 -25.25 2.36 0.04
CA SER A 98 -25.23 2.97 -1.30
C SER A 98 -26.58 3.58 -1.66
N TYR A 99 -26.52 4.70 -2.36
CA TYR A 99 -27.68 5.38 -2.93
C TYR A 99 -27.60 5.34 -4.44
N TRP A 100 -28.65 4.83 -5.09
CA TRP A 100 -28.72 4.64 -6.52
C TRP A 100 -29.58 5.75 -7.15
N PHE A 101 -29.04 6.42 -8.14
CA PHE A 101 -29.67 7.57 -8.75
C PHE A 101 -30.67 7.16 -9.86
N GLY A 102 -31.78 7.86 -9.92
CA GLY A 102 -32.81 7.70 -10.95
C GLY A 102 -34.05 7.01 -10.42
N LYS A 103 -35.07 6.85 -11.33
CA LYS A 103 -36.29 6.09 -11.04
C LYS A 103 -36.05 4.61 -11.30
N ASP A 104 -36.55 3.78 -10.40
CA ASP A 104 -36.52 2.30 -10.50
C ASP A 104 -35.09 1.78 -10.84
N PRO A 105 -34.05 2.19 -10.08
CA PRO A 105 -32.67 1.91 -10.46
C PRO A 105 -32.34 0.41 -10.49
N PHE A 106 -33.14 -0.43 -9.82
CA PHE A 106 -32.89 -1.87 -9.73
C PHE A 106 -33.54 -2.68 -10.86
N SER A 107 -34.49 -2.10 -11.59
CA SER A 107 -35.17 -2.77 -12.72
C SER A 107 -34.78 -2.23 -14.10
N ARG A 108 -34.17 -1.07 -14.15
CA ARG A 108 -33.81 -0.39 -15.40
C ARG A 108 -32.60 -1.03 -16.06
N LEU A 109 -32.65 -1.24 -17.38
CA LEU A 109 -31.48 -1.63 -18.17
C LEU A 109 -30.54 -0.44 -18.44
N GLY A 110 -29.29 -0.73 -18.77
CA GLY A 110 -28.29 0.27 -19.09
C GLY A 110 -27.58 0.84 -17.85
N LEU A 111 -27.20 2.11 -17.92
CA LEU A 111 -26.40 2.77 -16.90
C LEU A 111 -27.20 3.07 -15.62
N ARG A 112 -26.65 2.64 -14.49
CA ARG A 112 -27.19 2.84 -13.14
C ARG A 112 -26.10 3.46 -12.27
N PRO A 113 -25.98 4.79 -12.19
CA PRO A 113 -25.03 5.45 -11.34
C PRO A 113 -25.44 5.37 -9.87
N TYR A 114 -24.45 5.32 -8.97
CA TYR A 114 -24.67 5.32 -7.53
C TYR A 114 -23.50 5.92 -6.78
N GLY A 115 -23.77 6.39 -5.55
CA GLY A 115 -22.78 6.80 -4.59
C GLY A 115 -22.83 5.89 -3.37
N PHE A 116 -21.73 5.78 -2.63
CA PHE A 116 -21.69 4.95 -1.45
C PHE A 116 -20.75 5.52 -0.37
N VAL A 117 -21.04 5.15 0.87
CA VAL A 117 -20.17 5.36 2.03
C VAL A 117 -20.01 4.04 2.73
N GLY A 118 -18.84 3.83 3.35
CA GLY A 118 -18.59 2.58 4.05
C GLY A 118 -17.38 2.66 4.95
N GLY A 119 -17.13 1.59 5.67
CA GLY A 119 -15.98 1.45 6.53
C GLY A 119 -15.79 0.02 6.97
N GLY A 120 -14.62 -0.25 7.50
CA GLY A 120 -14.29 -1.61 7.88
C GLY A 120 -12.83 -1.80 8.27
N MET A 121 -12.36 -3.00 8.03
CA MET A 121 -10.97 -3.39 8.32
C MET A 121 -10.24 -3.79 7.04
N ALA A 122 -9.10 -3.18 6.82
CA ALA A 122 -8.19 -3.51 5.74
C ALA A 122 -6.79 -2.96 6.02
N GLN A 123 -5.78 -3.65 5.53
CA GLN A 123 -4.43 -3.10 5.46
C GLN A 123 -4.05 -2.86 4.01
N VAL A 124 -3.28 -1.81 3.78
CA VAL A 124 -2.71 -1.46 2.48
C VAL A 124 -1.21 -1.36 2.66
N ASP A 125 -0.48 -2.02 1.81
CA ASP A 125 0.97 -1.92 1.74
C ASP A 125 1.37 -1.18 0.46
N THR A 126 2.23 -0.19 0.59
CA THR A 126 2.71 0.61 -0.53
C THR A 126 4.22 0.52 -0.61
N LYS A 127 4.74 0.39 -1.83
CA LYS A 127 6.16 0.32 -2.13
C LYS A 127 6.61 1.58 -2.84
N VAL A 128 7.73 2.16 -2.39
CA VAL A 128 8.43 3.25 -3.06
C VAL A 128 9.90 2.87 -3.15
N ASP A 129 10.47 2.92 -4.35
CA ASP A 129 11.90 2.70 -4.53
C ASP A 129 12.66 4.00 -4.20
N VAL A 130 13.65 3.90 -3.32
CA VAL A 130 14.44 5.03 -2.81
C VAL A 130 15.91 4.74 -3.00
N SER A 131 16.65 5.72 -3.51
CA SER A 131 18.11 5.65 -3.52
C SER A 131 18.64 6.16 -2.18
N VAL A 132 19.39 5.35 -1.49
CA VAL A 132 20.03 5.69 -0.22
C VAL A 132 21.55 5.75 -0.40
N ARG A 133 22.20 6.64 0.34
CA ARG A 133 23.64 6.65 0.45
C ARG A 133 24.05 5.83 1.66
N GLU A 134 25.18 5.15 1.54
CA GLU A 134 25.83 4.54 2.70
C GLU A 134 26.09 5.61 3.75
N SER A 135 25.81 5.29 5.02
CA SER A 135 26.16 6.16 6.14
C SER A 135 27.68 6.21 6.24
N GLN A 136 28.25 7.41 6.13
CA GLN A 136 29.66 7.63 6.37
C GLN A 136 29.84 8.21 7.77
N THR A 137 30.51 7.48 8.62
CA THR A 137 31.16 8.09 9.77
C THR A 137 32.58 8.45 9.31
N CYS A 138 32.82 9.73 9.09
CA CYS A 138 34.17 10.20 8.73
C CYS A 138 34.87 10.75 9.97
N PRO A 139 35.79 9.99 10.61
CA PRO A 139 36.75 10.56 11.53
C PRO A 139 37.74 11.48 10.76
N SER A 140 38.47 12.34 11.47
CA SER A 140 39.40 13.30 10.89
C SER A 140 40.44 12.70 9.93
N ASP A 141 40.65 11.40 9.95
CA ASP A 141 41.69 10.67 9.22
C ASP A 141 41.18 9.91 7.99
N GLY A 142 39.91 10.03 7.64
CA GLY A 142 39.30 9.38 6.48
C GLY A 142 37.95 8.79 6.80
N CYS A 143 37.16 8.58 5.75
CA CYS A 143 35.81 7.98 5.88
C CYS A 143 35.95 6.45 5.99
N ILE A 144 35.46 5.89 7.06
CA ILE A 144 35.28 4.43 7.22
C ILE A 144 33.92 4.09 6.66
N VAL A 145 33.92 3.38 5.57
CA VAL A 145 32.69 2.77 5.04
C VAL A 145 32.52 1.45 5.77
N ASP A 146 31.57 1.41 6.69
CA ASP A 146 31.24 0.19 7.42
C ASP A 146 30.36 -0.69 6.53
N SER A 147 30.99 -1.35 5.57
CA SER A 147 30.33 -2.20 4.59
C SER A 147 30.47 -3.70 4.91
N ASN A 148 31.13 -4.06 6.00
CA ASN A 148 31.26 -5.46 6.38
C ASN A 148 31.34 -5.61 7.91
N PRO A 149 30.43 -6.40 8.52
CA PRO A 149 30.49 -6.72 9.94
C PRO A 149 31.63 -7.68 10.31
N ASP A 150 32.51 -8.05 9.36
CA ASP A 150 33.66 -8.92 9.67
C ASP A 150 34.79 -8.10 10.31
N PRO A 151 35.05 -8.28 11.64
CA PRO A 151 36.08 -7.55 12.35
C PRO A 151 37.51 -7.92 11.92
N ALA A 152 37.68 -8.87 11.01
CA ALA A 152 38.98 -9.27 10.49
C ALA A 152 39.46 -8.44 9.29
N ILE A 153 38.59 -7.61 8.72
CA ILE A 153 38.95 -6.77 7.55
C ILE A 153 39.26 -5.36 8.05
N THR A 154 40.52 -5.11 8.29
CA THR A 154 41.07 -3.81 8.72
C THR A 154 41.46 -2.90 7.56
N ASP A 155 41.15 -3.24 6.34
CA ASP A 155 41.45 -2.39 5.18
C ASP A 155 40.49 -1.23 5.08
N VAL A 156 40.93 -0.06 5.50
CA VAL A 156 40.26 1.22 5.28
C VAL A 156 40.35 1.55 3.78
N VAL A 157 39.37 1.07 3.03
CA VAL A 157 39.23 1.45 1.62
C VAL A 157 38.48 2.78 1.59
N GLN A 158 39.18 3.86 1.23
CA GLN A 158 38.54 5.13 0.86
C GLN A 158 37.66 4.89 -0.37
N ARG A 159 36.41 4.56 -0.15
CA ARG A 159 35.42 4.49 -1.21
C ARG A 159 34.58 5.77 -1.22
N ASN A 160 34.31 6.28 -2.40
CA ASN A 160 33.20 7.23 -2.57
C ASN A 160 31.93 6.55 -2.08
N PRO A 161 31.06 7.24 -1.30
CA PRO A 161 29.81 6.65 -0.81
C PRO A 161 28.99 6.14 -1.98
N GLN A 162 28.70 4.87 -1.95
CA GLN A 162 27.89 4.25 -2.99
C GLN A 162 26.41 4.55 -2.74
N THR A 163 25.66 4.68 -3.80
CA THR A 163 24.21 4.81 -3.76
C THR A 163 23.60 3.44 -3.98
N GLN A 164 22.78 3.00 -3.04
CA GLN A 164 22.04 1.75 -3.13
C GLN A 164 20.55 2.04 -3.33
N LYS A 165 19.87 1.25 -4.16
CA LYS A 165 18.41 1.29 -4.24
C LYS A 165 17.82 0.36 -3.21
N VAL A 166 16.90 0.86 -2.40
CA VAL A 166 16.11 0.07 -1.46
C VAL A 166 14.63 0.27 -1.71
N ALA A 167 13.86 -0.77 -1.47
CA ALA A 167 12.42 -0.72 -1.51
C ALA A 167 11.89 -0.30 -0.14
N ALA A 168 11.37 0.92 -0.04
CA ALA A 168 10.72 1.41 1.16
C ALA A 168 9.24 1.00 1.15
N TRP A 169 8.85 0.17 2.11
CA TRP A 169 7.47 -0.29 2.29
C TRP A 169 6.81 0.43 3.45
N ARG A 170 5.60 0.88 3.23
CA ARG A 170 4.76 1.49 4.27
C ARG A 170 3.42 0.81 4.35
N LYS A 171 3.10 0.34 5.54
CA LYS A 171 1.83 -0.26 5.89
C LYS A 171 0.87 0.77 6.45
N ALA A 172 -0.32 0.86 5.88
CA ALA A 172 -1.40 1.74 6.34
C ALA A 172 -2.64 0.93 6.74
N GLY A 173 -3.41 1.47 7.68
CA GLY A 173 -4.66 0.86 8.16
C GLY A 173 -4.43 0.00 9.41
N GLN A 174 -5.37 -0.51 9.85
CA GLN A 174 -6.23 -1.67 10.06
C GLN A 174 -7.71 -1.33 9.87
N GLY A 175 -8.13 -0.15 10.29
CA GLY A 175 -9.47 0.35 10.05
C GLY A 175 -9.47 1.37 8.91
N PHE A 176 -10.61 1.57 8.30
CA PHE A 176 -10.82 2.62 7.33
C PHE A 176 -12.26 3.12 7.32
N VAL A 177 -12.43 4.36 6.90
CA VAL A 177 -13.70 4.93 6.45
C VAL A 177 -13.51 5.43 5.03
N GLY A 178 -14.54 5.34 4.21
CA GLY A 178 -14.42 5.73 2.82
C GLY A 178 -15.75 6.09 2.19
N LEU A 179 -15.63 6.80 1.09
CA LEU A 179 -16.76 7.15 0.24
C LEU A 179 -16.34 6.98 -1.22
N GLY A 180 -17.33 6.84 -2.07
CA GLY A 180 -17.06 6.66 -3.49
C GLY A 180 -18.31 6.75 -4.35
N GLY A 181 -18.10 6.57 -5.63
CA GLY A 181 -19.14 6.47 -6.60
C GLY A 181 -18.86 5.35 -7.59
N GLY A 182 -19.89 4.91 -8.25
CA GLY A 182 -19.79 3.87 -9.24
C GLY A 182 -20.90 3.95 -10.29
N VAL A 183 -20.70 3.14 -11.31
CA VAL A 183 -21.67 2.93 -12.37
C VAL A 183 -21.81 1.43 -12.59
N MET A 184 -23.03 0.95 -12.58
CA MET A 184 -23.35 -0.39 -13.06
C MET A 184 -23.95 -0.26 -14.47
N TYR A 185 -23.42 -1.02 -15.40
CA TYR A 185 -24.08 -1.22 -16.71
C TYR A 185 -24.86 -2.53 -16.67
N ALA A 186 -26.17 -2.41 -16.52
CA ALA A 186 -27.07 -3.57 -16.45
C ALA A 186 -27.24 -4.18 -17.83
N LEU A 187 -26.72 -5.40 -17.98
CA LEU A 187 -26.83 -6.22 -19.19
C LEU A 187 -28.20 -6.94 -19.25
N THR A 188 -28.66 -7.35 -18.09
CA THR A 188 -30.00 -7.91 -17.87
C THR A 188 -30.67 -7.20 -16.69
N PRO A 189 -31.94 -7.39 -16.40
CA PRO A 189 -32.55 -6.82 -15.20
C PRO A 189 -31.80 -7.19 -13.91
N ASN A 190 -31.22 -8.39 -13.88
CA ASN A 190 -30.60 -8.97 -12.70
C ASN A 190 -29.05 -9.08 -12.76
N SER A 191 -28.40 -8.57 -13.80
CA SER A 191 -26.96 -8.67 -13.86
C SER A 191 -26.31 -7.54 -14.64
N GLY A 192 -25.05 -7.24 -14.32
CA GLY A 192 -24.31 -6.19 -15.00
C GLY A 192 -22.86 -6.08 -14.56
N VAL A 193 -22.13 -5.27 -15.30
CA VAL A 193 -20.74 -4.91 -15.01
C VAL A 193 -20.72 -3.65 -14.14
N VAL A 194 -19.86 -3.63 -13.14
CA VAL A 194 -19.73 -2.54 -12.17
C VAL A 194 -18.35 -1.93 -12.27
N GLY A 195 -18.28 -0.61 -12.31
CA GLY A 195 -17.06 0.17 -12.13
C GLY A 195 -17.23 1.11 -10.94
N GLU A 196 -16.28 1.11 -10.03
CA GLU A 196 -16.30 1.96 -8.82
C GLU A 196 -14.98 2.72 -8.66
N LEU A 197 -15.06 3.88 -8.06
CA LEU A 197 -13.91 4.61 -7.53
C LEU A 197 -14.18 4.95 -6.07
N LYS A 198 -13.31 4.47 -5.17
CA LYS A 198 -13.41 4.69 -3.72
C LYS A 198 -12.20 5.48 -3.22
N ILE A 199 -12.46 6.47 -2.38
CA ILE A 199 -11.44 7.16 -1.59
C ILE A 199 -11.62 6.74 -0.14
N SER A 200 -10.56 6.25 0.49
CA SER A 200 -10.58 5.76 1.86
C SER A 200 -9.51 6.45 2.70
N TYR A 201 -9.87 6.79 3.93
CA TYR A 201 -8.96 7.25 4.96
C TYR A 201 -8.67 6.12 5.92
N MET A 202 -7.39 5.76 6.04
CA MET A 202 -6.91 4.62 6.83
C MET A 202 -6.57 5.04 8.26
N LEU A 203 -6.79 4.14 9.23
CA LEU A 203 -6.55 4.33 10.66
C LEU A 203 -5.96 3.04 11.27
N PRO A 204 -5.12 3.08 12.32
CA PRO A 204 -4.56 4.25 13.01
C PRO A 204 -3.39 4.89 12.27
N THR A 205 -2.78 4.21 11.32
CA THR A 205 -1.71 4.77 10.48
C THR A 205 -2.36 5.55 9.33
N PRO A 206 -2.43 6.90 9.43
CA PRO A 206 -3.20 7.70 8.50
C PRO A 206 -2.61 7.63 7.08
N ASN A 207 -3.48 7.35 6.12
CA ASN A 207 -3.15 7.42 4.70
C ASN A 207 -4.45 7.57 3.90
N ILE A 208 -4.35 8.20 2.73
CA ILE A 208 -5.45 8.28 1.77
C ILE A 208 -5.18 7.25 0.68
N VAL A 209 -6.16 6.40 0.43
CA VAL A 209 -6.09 5.35 -0.57
C VAL A 209 -7.18 5.56 -1.60
N VAL A 210 -6.80 5.64 -2.87
CA VAL A 210 -7.72 5.68 -4.01
C VAL A 210 -7.77 4.29 -4.63
N SER A 211 -8.96 3.72 -4.71
CA SER A 211 -9.16 2.32 -5.14
C SER A 211 -10.14 2.27 -6.32
N PRO A 212 -9.67 2.18 -7.56
CA PRO A 212 -10.51 1.79 -8.67
C PRO A 212 -10.86 0.30 -8.55
N THR A 213 -12.11 -0.03 -8.87
CA THR A 213 -12.61 -1.41 -8.81
C THR A 213 -13.45 -1.70 -10.05
N VAL A 214 -13.29 -2.89 -10.60
CA VAL A 214 -14.17 -3.43 -11.66
C VAL A 214 -14.69 -4.77 -11.18
N GLY A 215 -15.97 -5.03 -11.43
CA GLY A 215 -16.61 -6.24 -10.97
C GLY A 215 -17.83 -6.63 -11.80
N TYR A 216 -18.42 -7.73 -11.43
CA TYR A 216 -19.70 -8.22 -11.97
C TYR A 216 -20.69 -8.39 -10.83
N ALA A 217 -21.90 -7.90 -11.02
CA ALA A 217 -22.98 -8.01 -10.04
C ALA A 217 -24.13 -8.86 -10.61
N MET A 218 -24.69 -9.71 -9.74
CA MET A 218 -25.88 -10.48 -10.01
C MET A 218 -26.92 -10.24 -8.91
N GLY A 219 -28.17 -10.05 -9.29
CA GLY A 219 -29.33 -9.97 -8.41
C GLY A 219 -30.22 -11.19 -8.51
N PHE A 220 -30.91 -11.50 -7.45
CA PHE A 220 -31.87 -12.61 -7.35
C PHE A 220 -33.01 -12.23 -6.40
#